data_ebcef4b0c4940376c982bbf93e6ffdf5
#
_entry.id   ebcef4b0c4940376c982bbf93e6ffdf5
#
_cell.length_a   1.000
_cell.length_b   1.000
_cell.length_c   1.000
_cell.angle_alpha   90.00
_cell.angle_beta   90.00
_cell.angle_gamma   90.00
#
_symmetry.space_group_name_H-M   'P 1'
#
loop_
_entity.id
_entity.type
_entity.pdbx_description
1 polymer ?
#
loop_
_entity_poly.entity_id
_entity_poly.type
_entity_poly.pdbx_seq_one_letter_code
_entity_poly.pdbx_strand_id
1 'polypeptide(L)'
;MIQLTRAQKQVQKAARDFAKGEFDRETAREAEKIGQFPEEVFQRAAALGFVGIQLPEAYSGGGMGLLEAVLLAETLCALDGSLGQAVCEAGHGAECIARFGSQDQKERFLPPILEGRTAVAVAFVEAGRGISSAPAATAAPDDKGWLLNGTKHFVSNAERAGIFLTLAATPAGADETGAASMFIVDADAAGIRVTDEGRRLGGNLTGGAEVTFDEVRLTPDRLLGKPGRGLAQLEAYYMERRILLAGQALGLAQGALERAVAYVRQRVQFSRKIGAFAVTRHKIADLAARVEAARLTVYQAAAAFDAGQADARTAAIAKLTAAEAAIAAADEAIQLHGGYGYMREYDVERYYREAKALSLTAGAPGDLRDVVGASVIGKLK
;
A
#
# COMPACT_ATOMS: atom_id res chain seq x y z
N MET A 1 -7.85 -10.22 -22.98
CA MET A 1 -7.29 -10.65 -21.69
C MET A 1 -5.78 -10.74 -21.78
N ILE A 2 -5.05 -10.16 -20.83
CA ILE A 2 -3.60 -10.34 -20.73
C ILE A 2 -3.33 -11.82 -20.42
N GLN A 3 -2.51 -12.48 -21.24
CA GLN A 3 -2.17 -13.88 -21.01
C GLN A 3 -1.03 -13.95 -19.98
N LEU A 4 -1.36 -14.44 -18.79
CA LEU A 4 -0.35 -14.67 -17.75
C LEU A 4 0.53 -15.87 -18.11
N THR A 5 1.83 -15.74 -17.83
CA THR A 5 2.82 -16.81 -17.94
C THR A 5 2.54 -17.94 -16.94
N ARG A 6 3.23 -19.08 -17.12
CA ARG A 6 3.14 -20.18 -16.16
C ARG A 6 3.62 -19.75 -14.76
N ALA A 7 4.70 -18.99 -14.67
CA ALA A 7 5.23 -18.47 -13.40
C ALA A 7 4.22 -17.55 -12.70
N GLN A 8 3.62 -16.61 -13.43
CA GLN A 8 2.61 -15.71 -12.90
C GLN A 8 1.38 -16.45 -12.36
N LYS A 9 0.90 -17.48 -13.07
CA LYS A 9 -0.18 -18.35 -12.58
C LYS A 9 0.21 -19.12 -11.32
N GLN A 10 1.48 -19.50 -11.19
CA GLN A 10 2.00 -20.16 -9.98
C GLN A 10 2.02 -19.20 -8.79
N VAL A 11 2.39 -17.92 -8.97
CA VAL A 11 2.31 -16.90 -7.92
C VAL A 11 0.86 -16.75 -7.43
N GLN A 12 -0.11 -16.59 -8.34
CA GLN A 12 -1.52 -16.51 -7.95
C GLN A 12 -2.01 -17.77 -7.23
N LYS A 13 -1.56 -18.94 -7.66
CA LYS A 13 -1.92 -20.20 -7.00
C LYS A 13 -1.33 -20.26 -5.59
N ALA A 14 -0.05 -19.95 -5.41
CA ALA A 14 0.61 -19.94 -4.12
C ALA A 14 -0.05 -18.95 -3.15
N ALA A 15 -0.36 -17.73 -3.61
CA ALA A 15 -1.08 -16.72 -2.84
C ALA A 15 -2.48 -17.22 -2.41
N ARG A 16 -3.20 -17.89 -3.31
CA ARG A 16 -4.54 -18.45 -3.03
C ARG A 16 -4.47 -19.60 -2.03
N ASP A 17 -3.52 -20.50 -2.19
CA ASP A 17 -3.33 -21.65 -1.29
C ASP A 17 -2.93 -21.15 0.12
N PHE A 18 -2.03 -20.19 0.20
CA PHE A 18 -1.66 -19.52 1.45
C PHE A 18 -2.87 -18.86 2.14
N ALA A 19 -3.58 -18.00 1.42
CA ALA A 19 -4.70 -17.28 2.02
C ALA A 19 -5.85 -18.23 2.44
N LYS A 20 -6.09 -19.33 1.74
CA LYS A 20 -7.06 -20.35 2.16
C LYS A 20 -6.66 -21.09 3.42
N GLY A 21 -5.36 -21.25 3.66
CA GLY A 21 -4.83 -21.90 4.87
C GLY A 21 -4.70 -20.98 6.07
N GLU A 22 -4.43 -19.69 5.83
CA GLU A 22 -4.03 -18.75 6.88
C GLU A 22 -5.06 -17.66 7.17
N PHE A 23 -5.93 -17.32 6.22
CA PHE A 23 -6.92 -16.26 6.41
C PHE A 23 -8.21 -16.84 7.01
N ASP A 24 -8.34 -16.68 8.32
CA ASP A 24 -9.58 -16.97 9.05
C ASP A 24 -10.38 -15.69 9.29
N ARG A 25 -11.66 -15.72 8.90
CA ARG A 25 -12.55 -14.56 8.97
C ARG A 25 -12.79 -14.08 10.40
N GLU A 26 -12.96 -15.00 11.36
CA GLU A 26 -13.19 -14.63 12.77
C GLU A 26 -11.93 -13.99 13.36
N THR A 27 -10.78 -14.61 13.14
CA THR A 27 -9.47 -14.07 13.56
C THR A 27 -9.23 -12.68 12.96
N ALA A 28 -9.53 -12.48 11.67
CA ALA A 28 -9.41 -11.17 11.03
C ALA A 28 -10.31 -10.12 11.68
N ARG A 29 -11.55 -10.47 12.00
CA ARG A 29 -12.53 -9.58 12.63
C ARG A 29 -12.11 -9.19 14.06
N GLU A 30 -11.67 -10.15 14.86
CA GLU A 30 -11.20 -9.87 16.22
C GLU A 30 -9.90 -9.04 16.21
N ALA A 31 -8.93 -9.38 15.36
CA ALA A 31 -7.71 -8.60 15.20
C ALA A 31 -8.00 -7.14 14.80
N GLU A 32 -8.92 -6.93 13.85
CA GLU A 32 -9.36 -5.59 13.45
C GLU A 32 -10.05 -4.82 14.57
N LYS A 33 -10.88 -5.51 15.37
CA LYS A 33 -11.61 -4.92 16.50
C LYS A 33 -10.68 -4.38 17.58
N ILE A 34 -9.56 -5.06 17.84
CA ILE A 34 -8.56 -4.62 18.82
C ILE A 34 -7.40 -3.83 18.20
N GLY A 35 -7.32 -3.76 16.85
CA GLY A 35 -6.25 -3.07 16.13
C GLY A 35 -4.92 -3.82 16.19
N GLN A 36 -4.95 -5.14 16.30
CA GLN A 36 -3.74 -5.96 16.40
C GLN A 36 -3.26 -6.42 15.02
N PHE A 37 -1.98 -6.17 14.73
CA PHE A 37 -1.35 -6.68 13.52
C PHE A 37 -1.28 -8.22 13.53
N PRO A 38 -1.59 -8.91 12.42
CA PRO A 38 -1.61 -10.37 12.36
C PRO A 38 -0.20 -10.95 12.19
N GLU A 39 0.63 -10.88 13.23
CA GLU A 39 2.05 -11.19 13.18
C GLU A 39 2.35 -12.60 12.67
N GLU A 40 1.61 -13.62 13.16
CA GLU A 40 1.82 -15.01 12.73
C GLU A 40 1.54 -15.22 11.23
N VAL A 41 0.47 -14.61 10.72
CA VAL A 41 0.13 -14.65 9.29
C VAL A 41 1.23 -13.99 8.46
N PHE A 42 1.73 -12.85 8.94
CA PHE A 42 2.82 -12.13 8.30
C PHE A 42 4.11 -12.93 8.28
N GLN A 43 4.51 -13.55 9.39
CA GLN A 43 5.72 -14.39 9.47
C GLN A 43 5.67 -15.56 8.49
N ARG A 44 4.50 -16.20 8.34
CA ARG A 44 4.31 -17.27 7.35
C ARG A 44 4.37 -16.77 5.91
N ALA A 45 3.83 -15.57 5.64
CA ALA A 45 3.95 -14.94 4.33
C ALA A 45 5.40 -14.58 4.00
N ALA A 46 6.15 -14.05 4.96
CA ALA A 46 7.58 -13.76 4.81
C ALA A 46 8.39 -15.02 4.54
N ALA A 47 8.14 -16.12 5.26
CA ALA A 47 8.79 -17.41 5.05
C ALA A 47 8.54 -17.98 3.64
N LEU A 48 7.46 -17.61 2.97
CA LEU A 48 7.15 -17.96 1.58
C LEU A 48 7.75 -16.99 0.55
N GLY A 49 8.46 -15.95 1.00
CA GLY A 49 9.04 -14.93 0.11
C GLY A 49 8.00 -13.96 -0.47
N PHE A 50 6.81 -13.82 0.15
CA PHE A 50 5.79 -12.91 -0.32
C PHE A 50 6.09 -11.46 0.02
N VAL A 51 6.86 -11.23 1.09
CA VAL A 51 7.33 -9.89 1.47
C VAL A 51 8.48 -9.48 0.55
N GLY A 52 8.27 -8.46 -0.26
CA GLY A 52 9.28 -8.02 -1.23
C GLY A 52 9.53 -9.00 -2.37
N ILE A 53 8.49 -9.67 -2.85
CA ILE A 53 8.57 -10.63 -3.97
C ILE A 53 9.24 -10.01 -5.22
N GLN A 54 9.13 -8.69 -5.43
CA GLN A 54 9.75 -7.95 -6.53
C GLN A 54 11.18 -7.47 -6.22
N LEU A 55 11.67 -7.65 -4.98
CA LEU A 55 12.99 -7.19 -4.58
C LEU A 55 14.07 -8.25 -4.86
N PRO A 56 15.37 -7.85 -4.96
CA PRO A 56 16.43 -8.76 -5.37
C PRO A 56 16.64 -9.95 -4.42
N GLU A 57 16.85 -11.14 -4.98
CA GLU A 57 17.14 -12.38 -4.25
C GLU A 57 18.39 -12.27 -3.37
N ALA A 58 19.38 -11.46 -3.78
CA ALA A 58 20.61 -11.21 -3.02
C ALA A 58 20.36 -10.66 -1.61
N TYR A 59 19.18 -10.13 -1.35
CA TYR A 59 18.78 -9.55 -0.05
C TYR A 59 17.54 -10.24 0.53
N SER A 60 17.30 -11.50 0.21
CA SER A 60 16.13 -12.30 0.63
C SER A 60 14.81 -11.89 -0.03
N GLY A 61 14.83 -11.15 -1.14
CA GLY A 61 13.64 -10.87 -1.96
C GLY A 61 13.35 -12.01 -2.93
N GLY A 62 12.21 -11.93 -3.62
CA GLY A 62 11.76 -12.96 -4.57
C GLY A 62 12.34 -12.84 -5.98
N GLY A 63 13.04 -11.76 -6.32
CA GLY A 63 13.66 -11.53 -7.65
C GLY A 63 12.68 -11.44 -8.82
N MET A 64 11.37 -11.28 -8.55
CA MET A 64 10.33 -11.23 -9.57
C MET A 64 10.02 -9.77 -9.99
N GLY A 65 9.09 -9.61 -10.94
CA GLY A 65 8.65 -8.28 -11.36
C GLY A 65 7.55 -7.68 -10.50
N LEU A 66 7.25 -6.40 -10.76
CA LEU A 66 6.16 -5.69 -10.11
C LEU A 66 4.80 -6.28 -10.48
N LEU A 67 4.67 -6.86 -11.67
CA LEU A 67 3.45 -7.54 -12.08
C LEU A 67 3.16 -8.74 -11.18
N GLU A 68 4.16 -9.54 -10.81
CA GLU A 68 4.01 -10.65 -9.87
C GLU A 68 3.60 -10.17 -8.47
N ALA A 69 4.17 -9.07 -8.00
CA ALA A 69 3.75 -8.43 -6.74
C ALA A 69 2.30 -7.95 -6.78
N VAL A 70 1.85 -7.39 -7.91
CA VAL A 70 0.44 -7.01 -8.15
C VAL A 70 -0.47 -8.22 -8.13
N LEU A 71 -0.10 -9.32 -8.81
CA LEU A 71 -0.87 -10.56 -8.83
C LEU A 71 -1.01 -11.21 -7.45
N LEU A 72 0.07 -11.17 -6.66
CA LEU A 72 0.06 -11.58 -5.27
C LEU A 72 -0.93 -10.74 -4.45
N ALA A 73 -0.79 -9.40 -4.51
CA ALA A 73 -1.62 -8.47 -3.76
C ALA A 73 -3.10 -8.56 -4.14
N GLU A 74 -3.43 -8.64 -5.44
CA GLU A 74 -4.79 -8.85 -5.91
C GLU A 74 -5.38 -10.13 -5.32
N THR A 75 -4.62 -11.23 -5.35
CA THR A 75 -5.12 -12.53 -4.88
C THR A 75 -5.35 -12.54 -3.37
N LEU A 76 -4.41 -12.01 -2.58
CA LEU A 76 -4.54 -11.94 -1.12
C LEU A 76 -5.71 -11.04 -0.71
N CYS A 77 -5.80 -9.83 -1.25
CA CYS A 77 -6.85 -8.87 -0.91
C CYS A 77 -8.24 -9.29 -1.41
N ALA A 78 -8.35 -10.13 -2.45
CA ALA A 78 -9.63 -10.68 -2.89
C ALA A 78 -10.19 -11.71 -1.90
N LEU A 79 -9.32 -12.50 -1.26
CA LEU A 79 -9.72 -13.53 -0.30
C LEU A 79 -10.06 -12.93 1.06
N ASP A 80 -9.25 -11.99 1.57
CA ASP A 80 -9.57 -11.17 2.73
C ASP A 80 -8.98 -9.76 2.58
N GLY A 81 -9.83 -8.74 2.68
CA GLY A 81 -9.44 -7.35 2.45
C GLY A 81 -8.46 -6.82 3.49
N SER A 82 -8.65 -7.13 4.77
CA SER A 82 -7.82 -6.59 5.86
C SER A 82 -6.53 -7.39 6.02
N LEU A 83 -6.59 -8.74 6.07
CA LEU A 83 -5.39 -9.58 6.19
C LEU A 83 -4.50 -9.47 4.96
N GLY A 84 -5.10 -9.46 3.76
CA GLY A 84 -4.35 -9.28 2.52
C GLY A 84 -3.59 -7.97 2.48
N GLN A 85 -4.22 -6.86 2.87
CA GLN A 85 -3.54 -5.57 2.98
C GLN A 85 -2.46 -5.58 4.07
N ALA A 86 -2.72 -6.15 5.26
CA ALA A 86 -1.74 -6.21 6.32
C ALA A 86 -0.45 -6.91 5.86
N VAL A 87 -0.56 -8.04 5.15
CA VAL A 87 0.59 -8.76 4.58
C VAL A 87 1.31 -7.90 3.53
N CYS A 88 0.57 -7.26 2.61
CA CYS A 88 1.15 -6.43 1.55
C CYS A 88 1.83 -5.15 2.09
N GLU A 89 1.31 -4.59 3.20
CA GLU A 89 1.82 -3.35 3.80
C GLU A 89 3.03 -3.57 4.72
N ALA A 90 3.28 -4.80 5.16
CA ALA A 90 4.26 -5.06 6.20
C ALA A 90 5.72 -4.81 5.78
N GLY A 91 6.02 -4.97 4.49
CA GLY A 91 7.36 -4.75 3.93
C GLY A 91 7.52 -3.45 3.13
N HIS A 92 6.47 -2.60 3.06
CA HIS A 92 6.54 -1.40 2.24
C HIS A 92 7.55 -0.39 2.80
N GLY A 93 8.32 0.23 1.89
CA GLY A 93 9.48 1.05 2.23
C GLY A 93 10.81 0.35 1.94
N ALA A 94 10.86 -1.00 1.97
CA ALA A 94 12.05 -1.75 1.58
C ALA A 94 12.49 -1.41 0.14
N GLU A 95 11.54 -1.12 -0.77
CA GLU A 95 11.81 -0.67 -2.14
C GLU A 95 12.63 0.64 -2.21
N CYS A 96 12.48 1.55 -1.23
CA CYS A 96 13.31 2.74 -1.14
C CYS A 96 14.77 2.37 -0.85
N ILE A 97 14.99 1.47 0.12
CA ILE A 97 16.32 1.00 0.49
C ILE A 97 16.95 0.23 -0.68
N ALA A 98 16.19 -0.65 -1.33
CA ALA A 98 16.65 -1.42 -2.47
C ALA A 98 17.09 -0.53 -3.64
N ARG A 99 16.38 0.57 -3.89
CA ARG A 99 16.62 1.46 -5.02
C ARG A 99 17.71 2.50 -4.73
N PHE A 100 17.71 3.09 -3.55
CA PHE A 100 18.53 4.27 -3.23
C PHE A 100 19.64 3.99 -2.22
N GLY A 101 19.58 2.88 -1.50
CA GLY A 101 20.54 2.51 -0.47
C GLY A 101 21.94 2.23 -1.01
N SER A 102 22.96 2.53 -0.20
CA SER A 102 24.31 2.01 -0.42
C SER A 102 24.30 0.49 -0.30
N GLN A 103 25.41 -0.15 -0.74
CA GLN A 103 25.55 -1.60 -0.60
C GLN A 103 25.40 -2.03 0.87
N ASP A 104 26.09 -1.34 1.78
CA ASP A 104 26.02 -1.61 3.22
C ASP A 104 24.61 -1.43 3.78
N GLN A 105 23.88 -0.40 3.34
CA GLN A 105 22.50 -0.19 3.75
C GLN A 105 21.58 -1.33 3.26
N LYS A 106 21.73 -1.78 2.03
CA LYS A 106 20.96 -2.90 1.48
C LYS A 106 21.20 -4.19 2.24
N GLU A 107 22.48 -4.53 2.46
CA GLU A 107 22.89 -5.74 3.19
C GLU A 107 22.44 -5.72 4.66
N ARG A 108 22.45 -4.54 5.28
CA ARG A 108 22.05 -4.38 6.68
C ARG A 108 20.55 -4.42 6.89
N PHE A 109 19.77 -3.74 6.06
CA PHE A 109 18.36 -3.48 6.33
C PHE A 109 17.39 -4.36 5.55
N LEU A 110 17.70 -4.78 4.31
CA LEU A 110 16.75 -5.53 3.51
C LEU A 110 16.48 -6.95 4.03
N PRO A 111 17.50 -7.79 4.35
CA PRO A 111 17.23 -9.15 4.79
C PRO A 111 16.33 -9.22 6.03
N PRO A 112 16.57 -8.47 7.13
CA PRO A 112 15.70 -8.55 8.29
C PRO A 112 14.26 -8.08 8.02
N ILE A 113 14.04 -7.16 7.08
CA ILE A 113 12.70 -6.71 6.68
C ILE A 113 12.01 -7.80 5.86
N LEU A 114 12.68 -8.35 4.86
CA LEU A 114 12.09 -9.30 3.91
C LEU A 114 11.85 -10.68 4.51
N GLU A 115 12.64 -11.04 5.51
CA GLU A 115 12.45 -12.24 6.34
C GLU A 115 11.43 -12.05 7.47
N GLY A 116 10.83 -10.87 7.60
CA GLY A 116 9.82 -10.58 8.60
C GLY A 116 10.35 -10.38 10.02
N ARG A 117 11.67 -10.27 10.21
CA ARG A 117 12.29 -10.10 11.54
C ARG A 117 12.18 -8.67 12.09
N THR A 118 11.97 -7.71 11.21
CA THR A 118 11.72 -6.30 11.57
C THR A 118 10.72 -5.68 10.61
N ALA A 119 10.04 -4.62 11.05
CA ALA A 119 9.17 -3.83 10.19
C ALA A 119 9.84 -2.51 9.82
N VAL A 120 9.54 -2.04 8.63
CA VAL A 120 9.83 -0.66 8.23
C VAL A 120 8.54 0.15 8.21
N ALA A 121 8.57 1.38 8.72
CA ALA A 121 7.46 2.32 8.64
C ALA A 121 7.86 3.57 7.86
N VAL A 122 7.00 3.96 6.92
CA VAL A 122 7.24 5.11 6.04
C VAL A 122 6.60 6.35 6.65
N ALA A 123 7.41 7.28 7.16
CA ALA A 123 7.03 8.48 7.88
C ALA A 123 7.25 9.74 7.00
N PHE A 124 6.40 9.93 5.97
CA PHE A 124 6.55 11.04 5.00
C PHE A 124 5.48 12.12 5.14
N VAL A 125 4.28 11.76 5.60
CA VAL A 125 3.13 12.67 5.67
C VAL A 125 3.24 13.63 6.85
N GLU A 126 2.89 14.90 6.64
CA GLU A 126 2.82 15.94 7.67
C GLU A 126 1.45 16.63 7.64
N ALA A 127 0.97 17.06 8.81
CA ALA A 127 -0.30 17.75 8.94
C ALA A 127 -0.33 19.03 8.10
N GLY A 128 -1.42 19.23 7.35
CA GLY A 128 -1.63 20.43 6.54
C GLY A 128 -0.75 20.56 5.30
N ARG A 129 -0.02 19.50 4.93
CA ARG A 129 0.83 19.49 3.74
C ARG A 129 0.40 18.43 2.72
N GLY A 130 0.54 18.75 1.43
CA GLY A 130 0.36 17.78 0.35
C GLY A 130 1.48 16.74 0.36
N ILE A 131 1.17 15.53 -0.12
CA ILE A 131 2.10 14.39 -0.08
C ILE A 131 3.39 14.57 -0.91
N SER A 132 3.40 15.50 -1.86
CA SER A 132 4.56 15.84 -2.69
C SER A 132 5.19 17.19 -2.32
N SER A 133 4.74 17.79 -1.21
CA SER A 133 5.27 19.07 -0.73
C SER A 133 6.63 18.88 -0.05
N ALA A 134 7.45 19.95 -0.06
CA ALA A 134 8.65 19.99 0.78
C ALA A 134 8.28 19.79 2.25
N PRO A 135 9.03 18.94 2.99
CA PRO A 135 8.72 18.65 4.40
C PRO A 135 8.94 19.88 5.29
N ALA A 136 8.19 19.97 6.41
CA ALA A 136 8.45 20.89 7.50
C ALA A 136 9.45 20.31 8.50
N ALA A 137 9.49 18.98 8.66
CA ALA A 137 10.55 18.33 9.42
C ALA A 137 11.92 18.71 8.85
N THR A 138 12.90 18.93 9.72
CA THR A 138 14.22 19.40 9.35
C THR A 138 15.31 18.43 9.77
N ALA A 139 16.37 18.31 8.97
CA ALA A 139 17.59 17.63 9.35
C ALA A 139 18.76 18.59 9.16
N ALA A 140 19.25 19.17 10.26
CA ALA A 140 20.38 20.05 10.26
C ALA A 140 21.69 19.27 10.34
N PRO A 141 22.70 19.55 9.51
CA PRO A 141 24.00 18.91 9.64
C PRO A 141 24.72 19.37 10.92
N ASP A 142 25.39 18.43 11.56
CA ASP A 142 26.33 18.72 12.66
C ASP A 142 27.68 18.00 12.43
N ASP A 143 28.65 18.19 13.35
CA ASP A 143 29.97 17.56 13.23
C ASP A 143 29.97 16.03 13.20
N LYS A 144 28.84 15.39 13.58
CA LYS A 144 28.69 13.93 13.70
C LYS A 144 27.66 13.35 12.71
N GLY A 145 27.02 14.17 11.91
CA GLY A 145 26.00 13.75 10.96
C GLY A 145 24.84 14.73 10.86
N TRP A 146 23.64 14.35 11.37
CA TRP A 146 22.43 15.14 11.23
C TRP A 146 21.63 15.16 12.53
N LEU A 147 20.97 16.28 12.79
CA LEU A 147 20.02 16.45 13.88
C LEU A 147 18.60 16.57 13.27
N LEU A 148 17.79 15.52 13.44
CA LEU A 148 16.45 15.42 12.87
C LEU A 148 15.40 15.92 13.88
N ASN A 149 14.54 16.83 13.42
CA ASN A 149 13.41 17.37 14.17
C ASN A 149 12.14 17.40 13.31
N GLY A 150 10.99 17.10 13.89
CA GLY A 150 9.70 17.24 13.25
C GLY A 150 8.71 16.16 13.61
N THR A 151 7.49 16.27 13.08
CA THR A 151 6.39 15.33 13.37
C THR A 151 5.79 14.82 12.06
N LYS A 152 5.55 13.53 12.02
CA LYS A 152 4.91 12.82 10.90
C LYS A 152 3.62 12.18 11.37
N HIS A 153 2.63 12.13 10.48
CA HIS A 153 1.27 11.68 10.78
C HIS A 153 0.87 10.48 9.93
N PHE A 154 -0.11 9.73 10.41
CA PHE A 154 -0.70 8.57 9.73
C PHE A 154 0.35 7.53 9.32
N VAL A 155 1.37 7.34 10.16
CA VAL A 155 2.45 6.39 9.91
C VAL A 155 1.97 4.98 10.21
N SER A 156 1.70 4.20 9.17
CA SER A 156 1.33 2.78 9.31
C SER A 156 2.50 1.97 9.83
N ASN A 157 2.21 0.91 10.61
CA ASN A 157 3.18 0.02 11.22
C ASN A 157 4.15 0.71 12.23
N ALA A 158 3.90 1.95 12.63
CA ALA A 158 4.84 2.71 13.47
C ALA A 158 5.14 2.04 14.81
N GLU A 159 4.12 1.45 15.45
CA GLU A 159 4.27 0.80 16.78
C GLU A 159 5.14 -0.47 16.73
N ARG A 160 5.22 -1.12 15.56
CA ARG A 160 6.03 -2.34 15.36
C ARG A 160 7.29 -2.10 14.55
N ALA A 161 7.57 -0.85 14.17
CA ALA A 161 8.72 -0.51 13.34
C ALA A 161 10.04 -0.75 14.08
N GLY A 162 10.98 -1.41 13.42
CA GLY A 162 12.40 -1.39 13.82
C GLY A 162 13.15 -0.22 13.22
N ILE A 163 12.67 0.29 12.08
CA ILE A 163 13.20 1.49 11.43
C ILE A 163 12.07 2.35 10.84
N PHE A 164 12.31 3.65 10.82
CA PHE A 164 11.53 4.62 10.05
C PHE A 164 12.29 5.05 8.80
N LEU A 165 11.58 5.17 7.68
CA LEU A 165 12.03 5.98 6.55
C LEU A 165 11.36 7.33 6.63
N THR A 166 12.13 8.41 6.71
CA THR A 166 11.57 9.75 6.82
C THR A 166 12.19 10.73 5.83
N LEU A 167 11.43 11.75 5.47
CA LEU A 167 11.83 12.85 4.63
C LEU A 167 11.94 14.11 5.48
N ALA A 168 13.08 14.82 5.40
CA ALA A 168 13.29 16.06 6.12
C ALA A 168 13.93 17.11 5.21
N ALA A 169 13.59 18.38 5.44
CA ALA A 169 14.27 19.51 4.81
C ALA A 169 15.73 19.53 5.28
N THR A 170 16.64 19.66 4.33
CA THR A 170 18.06 19.78 4.57
C THR A 170 18.56 21.11 3.98
N PRO A 171 19.66 21.69 4.48
CA PRO A 171 20.23 22.88 3.87
C PRO A 171 20.45 22.65 2.38
N ALA A 172 19.97 23.59 1.58
CA ALA A 172 20.24 23.60 0.15
C ALA A 172 21.74 23.85 -0.08
N GLY A 173 22.34 23.16 -1.05
CA GLY A 173 23.57 23.66 -1.67
C GLY A 173 23.32 25.05 -2.24
N ALA A 174 24.37 25.81 -2.58
CA ALA A 174 24.28 27.22 -2.98
C ALA A 174 23.26 27.54 -4.11
N ASP A 175 22.78 26.54 -4.81
CA ASP A 175 21.88 26.67 -5.99
C ASP A 175 20.48 26.06 -5.82
N GLU A 176 20.11 25.48 -4.66
CA GLU A 176 18.82 24.77 -4.50
C GLU A 176 17.97 25.34 -3.35
N THR A 177 16.84 25.96 -3.67
CA THR A 177 15.80 26.32 -2.70
C THR A 177 14.94 25.10 -2.37
N GLY A 178 14.83 24.73 -1.09
CA GLY A 178 13.90 23.70 -0.61
C GLY A 178 14.38 22.25 -0.77
N ALA A 179 15.68 22.01 -0.65
CA ALA A 179 16.22 20.66 -0.67
C ALA A 179 15.69 19.81 0.48
N ALA A 180 15.34 18.57 0.17
CA ALA A 180 14.94 17.57 1.15
C ALA A 180 15.77 16.30 0.95
N SER A 181 16.03 15.59 2.05
CA SER A 181 16.76 14.31 2.03
C SER A 181 15.95 13.23 2.72
N MET A 182 16.19 12.00 2.32
CA MET A 182 15.56 10.83 2.91
C MET A 182 16.52 10.15 3.89
N PHE A 183 16.00 9.72 5.03
CA PHE A 183 16.79 9.13 6.09
C PHE A 183 16.22 7.80 6.56
N ILE A 184 17.11 6.89 6.97
CA ILE A 184 16.80 5.68 7.72
C ILE A 184 17.05 6.00 9.20
N VAL A 185 16.02 5.81 10.03
CA VAL A 185 16.08 6.13 11.46
C VAL A 185 15.76 4.87 12.26
N ASP A 186 16.62 4.46 13.19
CA ASP A 186 16.33 3.35 14.09
C ASP A 186 15.16 3.74 15.00
N ALA A 187 14.18 2.86 15.17
CA ALA A 187 12.97 3.20 15.93
C ALA A 187 13.20 3.36 17.44
N ASP A 188 14.29 2.79 17.94
CA ASP A 188 14.73 2.91 19.33
C ASP A 188 15.67 4.09 19.59
N ALA A 189 15.91 4.94 18.58
CA ALA A 189 16.78 6.13 18.76
C ALA A 189 16.19 7.10 19.79
N ALA A 190 17.06 7.67 20.62
CA ALA A 190 16.65 8.67 21.59
C ALA A 190 15.99 9.87 20.91
N GLY A 191 14.90 10.39 21.49
CA GLY A 191 14.15 11.51 20.94
C GLY A 191 12.99 11.10 20.03
N ILE A 192 12.73 9.79 19.83
CA ILE A 192 11.56 9.33 19.10
C ILE A 192 10.38 9.09 20.05
N ARG A 193 9.22 9.59 19.66
CA ARG A 193 7.95 9.29 20.30
C ARG A 193 6.92 8.85 19.26
N VAL A 194 6.29 7.72 19.51
CA VAL A 194 5.17 7.18 18.73
C VAL A 194 3.90 7.34 19.53
N THR A 195 2.89 7.98 18.95
CA THR A 195 1.59 8.22 19.59
C THR A 195 0.49 7.69 18.67
N ASP A 196 -0.33 6.77 19.16
CA ASP A 196 -1.48 6.25 18.41
C ASP A 196 -2.45 7.39 18.04
N GLU A 197 -2.82 7.50 16.77
CA GLU A 197 -3.81 8.47 16.27
C GLU A 197 -5.25 7.94 16.36
N GLY A 198 -5.47 6.82 17.00
CA GLY A 198 -6.77 6.24 17.24
C GLY A 198 -7.32 5.41 16.08
N ARG A 199 -8.55 4.93 16.26
CA ARG A 199 -9.19 4.03 15.29
C ARG A 199 -9.68 4.79 14.06
N ARG A 200 -9.43 4.19 12.92
CA ARG A 200 -9.84 4.69 11.61
C ARG A 200 -11.00 3.88 11.05
N LEU A 201 -11.59 4.37 9.97
CA LEU A 201 -12.64 3.65 9.25
C LEU A 201 -12.13 2.28 8.74
N GLY A 202 -10.95 2.26 8.11
CA GLY A 202 -10.27 1.06 7.61
C GLY A 202 -8.76 1.15 7.80
N GLY A 203 -8.02 0.10 7.44
CA GLY A 203 -6.57 -0.02 7.65
C GLY A 203 -6.18 -0.20 9.11
N ASN A 204 -7.07 -0.74 9.94
CA ASN A 204 -6.85 -0.84 11.39
C ASN A 204 -5.81 -1.90 11.77
N LEU A 205 -5.56 -2.90 10.92
CA LEU A 205 -4.53 -3.93 11.19
C LEU A 205 -3.10 -3.40 11.07
N THR A 206 -2.88 -2.35 10.29
CA THR A 206 -1.56 -1.72 10.15
C THR A 206 -1.36 -0.52 11.07
N GLY A 207 -2.38 -0.16 11.84
CA GLY A 207 -2.37 0.98 12.72
C GLY A 207 -2.19 2.31 11.99
N GLY A 208 -1.97 3.37 12.73
CA GLY A 208 -1.60 4.70 12.27
C GLY A 208 -1.23 5.54 13.47
N ALA A 209 -0.03 6.07 13.44
CA ALA A 209 0.50 6.84 14.53
C ALA A 209 1.10 8.17 14.07
N GLU A 210 1.15 9.10 15.00
CA GLU A 210 2.03 10.24 14.95
C GLU A 210 3.42 9.82 15.39
N VAL A 211 4.45 10.17 14.62
CA VAL A 211 5.86 9.95 14.96
C VAL A 211 6.56 11.29 15.08
N THR A 212 6.96 11.62 16.30
CA THR A 212 7.72 12.83 16.60
C THR A 212 9.21 12.50 16.72
N PHE A 213 10.03 13.26 16.03
CA PHE A 213 11.48 13.28 16.12
C PHE A 213 11.89 14.57 16.86
N ASP A 214 12.51 14.42 18.02
CA ASP A 214 12.93 15.52 18.89
C ASP A 214 14.46 15.38 19.13
N GLU A 215 15.24 16.20 18.41
CA GLU A 215 16.70 16.19 18.43
C GLU A 215 17.32 14.80 18.16
N VAL A 216 16.72 14.01 17.25
CA VAL A 216 17.22 12.67 16.91
C VAL A 216 18.53 12.78 16.13
N ARG A 217 19.60 12.22 16.69
CA ARG A 217 20.92 12.22 16.08
C ARG A 217 21.09 11.08 15.09
N LEU A 218 21.46 11.43 13.85
CA LEU A 218 21.69 10.47 12.78
C LEU A 218 23.14 10.55 12.32
N THR A 219 23.79 9.41 12.25
CA THR A 219 25.14 9.31 11.66
C THR A 219 25.07 9.48 10.12
N PRO A 220 26.17 9.83 9.44
CA PRO A 220 26.17 10.06 7.99
C PRO A 220 25.68 8.89 7.16
N ASP A 221 25.87 7.65 7.62
CA ASP A 221 25.41 6.41 6.99
C ASP A 221 23.86 6.21 7.05
N ARG A 222 23.16 7.09 7.76
CA ARG A 222 21.69 7.10 7.83
C ARG A 222 21.03 7.88 6.71
N LEU A 223 21.76 8.68 5.95
CA LEU A 223 21.26 9.33 4.75
C LEU A 223 21.00 8.28 3.66
N LEU A 224 19.79 8.21 3.16
CA LEU A 224 19.41 7.31 2.09
C LEU A 224 19.61 7.98 0.72
N GLY A 225 20.58 7.51 -0.05
CA GLY A 225 20.93 8.08 -1.34
C GLY A 225 21.81 9.32 -1.24
N LYS A 226 21.45 10.40 -1.95
CA LYS A 226 22.25 11.64 -2.01
C LYS A 226 21.54 12.79 -1.30
N PRO A 227 22.29 13.69 -0.65
CA PRO A 227 21.71 14.91 -0.05
C PRO A 227 20.90 15.71 -1.09
N GLY A 228 19.80 16.30 -0.66
CA GLY A 228 18.94 17.14 -1.51
C GLY A 228 18.10 16.40 -2.55
N ARG A 229 18.18 15.07 -2.63
CA ARG A 229 17.44 14.27 -3.64
C ARG A 229 16.14 13.64 -3.11
N GLY A 230 15.74 13.94 -1.88
CA GLY A 230 14.63 13.30 -1.20
C GLY A 230 13.28 13.42 -1.93
N LEU A 231 12.96 14.58 -2.52
CA LEU A 231 11.71 14.74 -3.29
C LEU A 231 11.69 13.88 -4.55
N ALA A 232 12.79 13.81 -5.29
CA ALA A 232 12.89 12.96 -6.48
C ALA A 232 12.83 11.45 -6.10
N GLN A 233 13.40 11.08 -4.96
CA GLN A 233 13.28 9.72 -4.41
C GLN A 233 11.84 9.41 -4.01
N LEU A 234 11.14 10.36 -3.40
CA LEU A 234 9.73 10.25 -3.03
C LEU A 234 8.82 10.04 -4.25
N GLU A 235 9.04 10.79 -5.33
CA GLU A 235 8.30 10.62 -6.59
C GLU A 235 8.51 9.22 -7.18
N ALA A 236 9.76 8.75 -7.23
CA ALA A 236 10.07 7.42 -7.72
C ALA A 236 9.47 6.31 -6.83
N TYR A 237 9.45 6.50 -5.52
CA TYR A 237 8.77 5.62 -4.59
C TYR A 237 7.26 5.60 -4.84
N TYR A 238 6.62 6.76 -4.94
CA TYR A 238 5.18 6.83 -5.17
C TYR A 238 4.75 6.24 -6.51
N MET A 239 5.58 6.28 -7.53
CA MET A 239 5.27 5.63 -8.81
C MET A 239 5.10 4.11 -8.62
N GLU A 240 6.07 3.43 -8.01
CA GLU A 240 6.00 2.01 -7.70
C GLU A 240 4.88 1.69 -6.71
N ARG A 241 4.82 2.45 -5.62
CA ARG A 241 3.85 2.26 -4.55
C ARG A 241 2.40 2.38 -5.01
N ARG A 242 2.08 3.32 -5.88
CA ARG A 242 0.74 3.49 -6.45
C ARG A 242 0.30 2.29 -7.27
N ILE A 243 1.21 1.66 -8.01
CA ILE A 243 0.92 0.44 -8.78
C ILE A 243 0.65 -0.74 -7.85
N LEU A 244 1.45 -0.91 -6.79
CA LEU A 244 1.21 -1.95 -5.77
C LEU A 244 -0.13 -1.77 -5.05
N LEU A 245 -0.46 -0.54 -4.65
CA LEU A 245 -1.75 -0.21 -4.05
C LEU A 245 -2.92 -0.42 -5.03
N ALA A 246 -2.70 -0.19 -6.32
CA ALA A 246 -3.70 -0.50 -7.35
C ALA A 246 -3.97 -2.01 -7.43
N GLY A 247 -2.95 -2.85 -7.26
CA GLY A 247 -3.11 -4.31 -7.15
C GLY A 247 -3.94 -4.72 -5.93
N GLN A 248 -3.70 -4.11 -4.77
CA GLN A 248 -4.51 -4.34 -3.58
C GLN A 248 -5.97 -3.89 -3.79
N ALA A 249 -6.18 -2.69 -4.36
CA ALA A 249 -7.52 -2.18 -4.67
C ALA A 249 -8.28 -3.09 -5.64
N LEU A 250 -7.58 -3.60 -6.66
CA LEU A 250 -8.16 -4.56 -7.60
C LEU A 250 -8.60 -5.84 -6.88
N GLY A 251 -7.80 -6.34 -5.93
CA GLY A 251 -8.16 -7.46 -5.07
C GLY A 251 -9.42 -7.17 -4.25
N LEU A 252 -9.51 -6.00 -3.62
CA LEU A 252 -10.72 -5.58 -2.89
C LEU A 252 -11.95 -5.52 -3.81
N ALA A 253 -11.81 -4.97 -5.01
CA ALA A 253 -12.90 -4.91 -5.99
C ALA A 253 -13.38 -6.31 -6.39
N GLN A 254 -12.45 -7.21 -6.69
CA GLN A 254 -12.73 -8.60 -7.04
C GLN A 254 -13.40 -9.36 -5.88
N GLY A 255 -12.86 -9.23 -4.67
CA GLY A 255 -13.40 -9.89 -3.49
C GLY A 255 -14.82 -9.44 -3.13
N ALA A 256 -15.10 -8.13 -3.25
CA ALA A 256 -16.45 -7.60 -3.06
C ALA A 256 -17.43 -8.11 -4.13
N LEU A 257 -17.01 -8.12 -5.41
CA LEU A 257 -17.80 -8.66 -6.50
C LEU A 257 -18.13 -10.16 -6.30
N GLU A 258 -17.13 -10.96 -5.91
CA GLU A 258 -17.33 -12.40 -5.66
C GLU A 258 -18.35 -12.65 -4.53
N ARG A 259 -18.30 -11.85 -3.45
CA ARG A 259 -19.28 -11.93 -2.35
C ARG A 259 -20.67 -11.54 -2.79
N ALA A 260 -20.78 -10.46 -3.57
CA ALA A 260 -22.06 -10.05 -4.15
C ALA A 260 -22.65 -11.14 -5.04
N VAL A 261 -21.85 -11.74 -5.93
CA VAL A 261 -22.27 -12.83 -6.82
C VAL A 261 -22.70 -14.05 -6.01
N ALA A 262 -21.94 -14.44 -4.98
CA ALA A 262 -22.28 -15.57 -4.13
C ALA A 262 -23.64 -15.35 -3.42
N TYR A 263 -23.85 -14.16 -2.89
CA TYR A 263 -25.07 -13.81 -2.18
C TYR A 263 -26.30 -13.81 -3.11
N VAL A 264 -26.24 -13.15 -4.27
CA VAL A 264 -27.39 -13.06 -5.19
C VAL A 264 -27.77 -14.42 -5.82
N ARG A 265 -26.84 -15.38 -5.84
CA ARG A 265 -27.07 -16.76 -6.26
C ARG A 265 -27.81 -17.61 -5.23
N GLN A 266 -27.82 -17.22 -3.97
CA GLN A 266 -28.41 -17.98 -2.86
C GLN A 266 -29.66 -17.30 -2.31
N ARG A 267 -29.66 -15.99 -2.15
CA ARG A 267 -30.77 -15.25 -1.54
C ARG A 267 -32.03 -15.32 -2.36
N VAL A 268 -33.13 -15.72 -1.71
CA VAL A 268 -34.47 -15.77 -2.31
C VAL A 268 -35.34 -14.65 -1.79
N GLN A 269 -35.98 -13.93 -2.70
CA GLN A 269 -37.04 -12.95 -2.46
C GLN A 269 -38.09 -13.05 -3.57
N PHE A 270 -39.35 -12.79 -3.27
CA PHE A 270 -40.45 -12.92 -4.22
C PHE A 270 -40.44 -14.29 -4.96
N SER A 271 -40.23 -15.37 -4.19
CA SER A 271 -40.21 -16.77 -4.64
C SER A 271 -39.13 -17.12 -5.66
N ARG A 272 -38.12 -16.30 -5.85
CA ARG A 272 -36.98 -16.57 -6.73
C ARG A 272 -35.66 -16.00 -6.21
N LYS A 273 -34.53 -16.51 -6.69
CA LYS A 273 -33.21 -15.98 -6.36
C LYS A 273 -33.09 -14.54 -6.85
N ILE A 274 -32.51 -13.64 -6.03
CA ILE A 274 -32.43 -12.23 -6.40
C ILE A 274 -31.56 -12.00 -7.64
N GLY A 275 -30.60 -12.87 -7.94
CA GLY A 275 -29.84 -12.86 -9.19
C GLY A 275 -30.66 -13.08 -10.45
N ALA A 276 -31.92 -13.55 -10.34
CA ALA A 276 -32.84 -13.71 -11.48
C ALA A 276 -33.50 -12.39 -11.90
N PHE A 277 -33.43 -11.32 -11.09
CA PHE A 277 -33.97 -10.02 -11.46
C PHE A 277 -33.04 -9.29 -12.42
N ALA A 278 -33.62 -8.65 -13.44
CA ALA A 278 -32.82 -7.92 -14.44
C ALA A 278 -31.96 -6.82 -13.83
N VAL A 279 -32.51 -6.03 -12.91
CA VAL A 279 -31.77 -4.97 -12.20
C VAL A 279 -30.55 -5.50 -11.47
N THR A 280 -30.65 -6.67 -10.80
CA THR A 280 -29.53 -7.30 -10.11
C THR A 280 -28.44 -7.74 -11.11
N ARG A 281 -28.85 -8.35 -12.24
CA ARG A 281 -27.91 -8.74 -13.28
C ARG A 281 -27.19 -7.54 -13.91
N HIS A 282 -27.90 -6.44 -14.13
CA HIS A 282 -27.30 -5.22 -14.66
C HIS A 282 -26.24 -4.65 -13.68
N LYS A 283 -26.55 -4.56 -12.40
CA LYS A 283 -25.60 -4.16 -11.36
C LYS A 283 -24.33 -5.03 -11.34
N ILE A 284 -24.49 -6.35 -11.33
CA ILE A 284 -23.36 -7.29 -11.41
C ILE A 284 -22.56 -7.12 -12.70
N ALA A 285 -23.21 -6.88 -13.84
CA ALA A 285 -22.55 -6.67 -15.11
C ALA A 285 -21.71 -5.37 -15.11
N ASP A 286 -22.26 -4.28 -14.57
CA ASP A 286 -21.54 -2.99 -14.44
C ASP A 286 -20.32 -3.12 -13.53
N LEU A 287 -20.45 -3.83 -12.40
CA LEU A 287 -19.32 -4.10 -11.51
C LEU A 287 -18.25 -4.96 -12.19
N ALA A 288 -18.65 -6.04 -12.86
CA ALA A 288 -17.72 -6.92 -13.57
C ALA A 288 -16.94 -6.16 -14.65
N ALA A 289 -17.63 -5.30 -15.41
CA ALA A 289 -16.98 -4.45 -16.42
C ALA A 289 -15.97 -3.47 -15.81
N ARG A 290 -16.31 -2.84 -14.68
CA ARG A 290 -15.40 -1.92 -13.95
C ARG A 290 -14.16 -2.64 -13.41
N VAL A 291 -14.35 -3.80 -12.77
CA VAL A 291 -13.25 -4.60 -12.23
C VAL A 291 -12.31 -5.04 -13.36
N GLU A 292 -12.85 -5.50 -14.50
CA GLU A 292 -12.03 -5.93 -15.62
C GLU A 292 -11.28 -4.76 -16.28
N ALA A 293 -11.90 -3.61 -16.44
CA ALA A 293 -11.23 -2.39 -16.94
C ALA A 293 -10.09 -1.95 -15.99
N ALA A 294 -10.32 -1.98 -14.68
CA ALA A 294 -9.30 -1.69 -13.69
C ALA A 294 -8.14 -2.71 -13.76
N ARG A 295 -8.44 -4.01 -13.91
CA ARG A 295 -7.42 -5.07 -14.04
C ARG A 295 -6.51 -4.82 -15.24
N LEU A 296 -7.07 -4.53 -16.39
CA LEU A 296 -6.30 -4.24 -17.60
C LEU A 296 -5.38 -3.04 -17.40
N THR A 297 -5.87 -1.99 -16.75
CA THR A 297 -5.10 -0.77 -16.45
C THR A 297 -3.96 -1.04 -15.46
N VAL A 298 -4.23 -1.77 -14.37
CA VAL A 298 -3.24 -2.10 -13.34
C VAL A 298 -2.14 -3.02 -13.87
N TYR A 299 -2.51 -4.07 -14.60
CA TYR A 299 -1.53 -5.01 -15.16
C TYR A 299 -0.65 -4.34 -16.22
N GLN A 300 -1.24 -3.45 -17.04
CA GLN A 300 -0.48 -2.65 -18.00
C GLN A 300 0.52 -1.72 -17.30
N ALA A 301 0.12 -1.08 -16.19
CA ALA A 301 1.00 -0.20 -15.42
C ALA A 301 2.17 -0.98 -14.79
N ALA A 302 1.89 -2.17 -14.23
CA ALA A 302 2.92 -3.02 -13.66
C ALA A 302 3.90 -3.54 -14.72
N ALA A 303 3.39 -4.03 -15.85
CA ALA A 303 4.24 -4.48 -16.96
C ALA A 303 5.08 -3.33 -17.56
N ALA A 304 4.52 -2.13 -17.65
CA ALA A 304 5.26 -0.94 -18.10
C ALA A 304 6.37 -0.56 -17.10
N PHE A 305 6.12 -0.72 -15.79
CA PHE A 305 7.14 -0.50 -14.77
C PHE A 305 8.29 -1.49 -14.91
N ASP A 306 8.00 -2.78 -15.06
CA ASP A 306 9.00 -3.82 -15.26
C ASP A 306 9.84 -3.60 -16.53
N ALA A 307 9.23 -3.02 -17.56
CA ALA A 307 9.89 -2.61 -18.80
C ALA A 307 10.67 -1.27 -18.71
N GLY A 308 10.64 -0.58 -17.56
CA GLY A 308 11.24 0.76 -17.40
C GLY A 308 10.50 1.87 -18.17
N GLN A 309 9.24 1.68 -18.52
CA GLN A 309 8.41 2.59 -19.32
C GLN A 309 7.28 3.27 -18.54
N ALA A 310 7.11 2.91 -17.24
CA ALA A 310 6.11 3.55 -16.41
C ALA A 310 6.51 4.98 -16.05
N ASP A 311 5.49 5.85 -15.98
CA ASP A 311 5.61 7.21 -15.51
C ASP A 311 4.60 7.50 -14.38
N ALA A 312 4.68 8.68 -13.78
CA ALA A 312 3.78 9.09 -12.69
C ALA A 312 2.31 9.09 -13.12
N ARG A 313 2.01 9.44 -14.39
CA ARG A 313 0.66 9.42 -14.97
C ARG A 313 0.10 8.00 -15.02
N THR A 314 0.88 7.05 -15.55
CA THR A 314 0.48 5.64 -15.66
C THR A 314 0.16 5.06 -14.28
N ALA A 315 1.01 5.30 -13.28
CA ALA A 315 0.80 4.87 -11.91
C ALA A 315 -0.43 5.53 -11.26
N ALA A 316 -0.63 6.83 -11.50
CA ALA A 316 -1.79 7.56 -10.98
C ALA A 316 -3.12 7.06 -11.58
N ILE A 317 -3.17 6.81 -12.90
CA ILE A 317 -4.35 6.25 -13.57
C ILE A 317 -4.67 4.87 -13.00
N ALA A 318 -3.68 3.99 -12.89
CA ALA A 318 -3.88 2.64 -12.35
C ALA A 318 -4.48 2.67 -10.93
N LYS A 319 -3.89 3.48 -10.03
CA LYS A 319 -4.40 3.59 -8.66
C LYS A 319 -5.79 4.22 -8.60
N LEU A 320 -6.02 5.31 -9.34
CA LEU A 320 -7.32 6.00 -9.35
C LEU A 320 -8.42 5.06 -9.83
N THR A 321 -8.22 4.40 -10.96
CA THR A 321 -9.20 3.48 -11.56
C THR A 321 -9.49 2.29 -10.66
N ALA A 322 -8.46 1.66 -10.07
CA ALA A 322 -8.64 0.51 -9.20
C ALA A 322 -9.32 0.87 -7.87
N ALA A 323 -8.95 2.00 -7.26
CA ALA A 323 -9.57 2.46 -6.02
C ALA A 323 -11.05 2.84 -6.19
N GLU A 324 -11.41 3.49 -7.31
CA GLU A 324 -12.80 3.79 -7.64
C GLU A 324 -13.60 2.52 -7.92
N ALA A 325 -13.01 1.53 -8.60
CA ALA A 325 -13.64 0.23 -8.82
C ALA A 325 -13.87 -0.52 -7.50
N ALA A 326 -12.90 -0.47 -6.57
CA ALA A 326 -13.01 -1.13 -5.27
C ALA A 326 -14.13 -0.52 -4.41
N ILE A 327 -14.20 0.81 -4.33
CA ILE A 327 -15.27 1.50 -3.60
C ILE A 327 -16.62 1.17 -4.21
N ALA A 328 -16.78 1.26 -5.53
CA ALA A 328 -18.03 0.99 -6.22
C ALA A 328 -18.47 -0.48 -6.05
N ALA A 329 -17.54 -1.42 -6.15
CA ALA A 329 -17.85 -2.84 -5.98
C ALA A 329 -18.26 -3.17 -4.54
N ALA A 330 -17.59 -2.59 -3.55
CA ALA A 330 -17.89 -2.81 -2.14
C ALA A 330 -19.23 -2.16 -1.73
N ASP A 331 -19.49 -0.95 -2.19
CA ASP A 331 -20.75 -0.23 -1.94
C ASP A 331 -21.96 -1.02 -2.50
N GLU A 332 -21.89 -1.41 -3.77
CA GLU A 332 -22.97 -2.18 -4.39
C GLU A 332 -23.08 -3.61 -3.80
N ALA A 333 -21.97 -4.21 -3.35
CA ALA A 333 -22.01 -5.47 -2.64
C ALA A 333 -22.80 -5.34 -1.31
N ILE A 334 -22.58 -4.28 -0.53
CA ILE A 334 -23.37 -3.97 0.66
C ILE A 334 -24.84 -3.82 0.28
N GLN A 335 -25.14 -3.05 -0.75
CA GLN A 335 -26.51 -2.83 -1.22
C GLN A 335 -27.22 -4.14 -1.62
N LEU A 336 -26.52 -5.03 -2.33
CA LEU A 336 -27.06 -6.32 -2.77
C LEU A 336 -27.31 -7.29 -1.61
N HIS A 337 -26.57 -7.18 -0.50
CA HIS A 337 -26.81 -7.94 0.73
C HIS A 337 -28.00 -7.37 1.53
N GLY A 338 -28.46 -6.14 1.24
CA GLY A 338 -29.51 -5.47 2.02
C GLY A 338 -29.04 -5.21 3.46
N GLY A 339 -29.95 -5.36 4.43
CA GLY A 339 -29.61 -5.16 5.84
C GLY A 339 -28.46 -6.01 6.36
N TYR A 340 -28.26 -7.19 5.81
CA TYR A 340 -27.13 -8.06 6.15
C TYR A 340 -25.77 -7.47 5.72
N GLY A 341 -25.73 -6.70 4.63
CA GLY A 341 -24.49 -6.06 4.17
C GLY A 341 -23.98 -4.97 5.12
N TYR A 342 -24.85 -4.47 6.00
CA TYR A 342 -24.49 -3.48 7.03
C TYR A 342 -24.02 -4.12 8.34
N MET A 343 -24.13 -5.42 8.46
CA MET A 343 -23.76 -6.18 9.65
C MET A 343 -22.34 -6.72 9.52
N ARG A 344 -21.55 -6.61 10.60
CA ARG A 344 -20.14 -7.05 10.64
C ARG A 344 -19.94 -8.57 10.46
N GLU A 345 -20.99 -9.37 10.64
CA GLU A 345 -20.98 -10.81 10.37
C GLU A 345 -20.82 -11.14 8.88
N TYR A 346 -21.22 -10.21 8.01
CA TYR A 346 -21.06 -10.30 6.56
C TYR A 346 -19.90 -9.39 6.16
N ASP A 347 -18.72 -9.93 5.99
CA ASP A 347 -17.46 -9.19 5.80
C ASP A 347 -17.42 -8.21 4.60
N VAL A 348 -18.50 -8.09 3.85
CA VAL A 348 -18.60 -7.18 2.69
C VAL A 348 -18.44 -5.70 3.09
N GLU A 349 -18.91 -5.29 4.29
CA GLU A 349 -18.73 -3.94 4.80
C GLU A 349 -17.26 -3.60 5.05
N ARG A 350 -16.45 -4.62 5.41
CA ARG A 350 -15.02 -4.49 5.63
C ARG A 350 -14.30 -4.15 4.33
N TYR A 351 -14.69 -4.72 3.19
CA TYR A 351 -14.16 -4.36 1.88
C TYR A 351 -14.39 -2.89 1.55
N TYR A 352 -15.54 -2.32 1.92
CA TYR A 352 -15.80 -0.89 1.75
C TYR A 352 -14.87 -0.01 2.59
N ARG A 353 -14.70 -0.35 3.86
CA ARG A 353 -13.83 0.40 4.77
C ARG A 353 -12.37 0.36 4.32
N GLU A 354 -11.88 -0.82 3.94
CA GLU A 354 -10.53 -1.01 3.41
C GLU A 354 -10.32 -0.30 2.05
N ALA A 355 -11.28 -0.39 1.14
CA ALA A 355 -11.21 0.31 -0.14
C ALA A 355 -11.14 1.83 0.06
N LYS A 356 -11.88 2.37 1.03
CA LYS A 356 -11.85 3.79 1.35
C LYS A 356 -10.50 4.22 1.92
N ALA A 357 -9.94 3.47 2.87
CA ALA A 357 -8.61 3.73 3.44
C ALA A 357 -7.54 3.71 2.35
N LEU A 358 -7.52 2.67 1.52
CA LEU A 358 -6.56 2.53 0.43
C LEU A 358 -6.67 3.67 -0.59
N SER A 359 -7.87 4.18 -0.86
CA SER A 359 -8.05 5.28 -1.80
C SER A 359 -7.30 6.56 -1.42
N LEU A 360 -7.03 6.75 -0.12
CA LEU A 360 -6.33 7.91 0.43
C LEU A 360 -4.80 7.72 0.49
N THR A 361 -4.31 6.47 0.57
CA THR A 361 -2.89 6.14 0.74
C THR A 361 -2.08 6.51 -0.51
N ALA A 362 -0.88 7.07 -0.35
CA ALA A 362 0.04 7.52 -1.42
C ALA A 362 -0.58 8.49 -2.44
N GLY A 363 -1.49 9.33 -1.98
CA GLY A 363 -2.22 10.36 -2.72
C GLY A 363 -3.71 10.08 -2.79
N ALA A 364 -4.48 11.05 -2.29
CA ALA A 364 -5.93 11.04 -2.41
C ALA A 364 -6.37 11.17 -3.89
N PRO A 365 -7.64 10.86 -4.23
CA PRO A 365 -8.12 10.98 -5.61
C PRO A 365 -7.91 12.37 -6.25
N GLY A 366 -7.90 13.44 -5.47
CA GLY A 366 -7.58 14.79 -5.94
C GLY A 366 -6.14 14.89 -6.43
N ASP A 367 -5.17 14.47 -5.60
CA ASP A 367 -3.74 14.48 -5.93
C ASP A 367 -3.44 13.68 -7.21
N LEU A 368 -4.09 12.53 -7.36
CA LEU A 368 -3.90 11.68 -8.55
C LEU A 368 -4.49 12.32 -9.81
N ARG A 369 -5.65 12.99 -9.68
CA ARG A 369 -6.25 13.74 -10.80
C ARG A 369 -5.38 14.90 -11.22
N ASP A 370 -4.73 15.59 -10.28
CA ASP A 370 -3.79 16.66 -10.58
C ASP A 370 -2.58 16.14 -11.36
N VAL A 371 -2.00 15.00 -10.97
CA VAL A 371 -0.91 14.35 -11.72
C VAL A 371 -1.34 14.01 -13.14
N VAL A 372 -2.51 13.41 -13.33
CA VAL A 372 -3.02 13.03 -14.64
C VAL A 372 -3.36 14.29 -15.46
N GLY A 373 -4.09 15.24 -14.86
CA GLY A 373 -4.51 16.47 -15.52
C GLY A 373 -3.33 17.31 -16.01
N ALA A 374 -2.33 17.50 -15.14
CA ALA A 374 -1.11 18.23 -15.50
C ALA A 374 -0.36 17.56 -16.66
N SER A 375 -0.28 16.22 -16.65
CA SER A 375 0.36 15.47 -17.74
C SER A 375 -0.39 15.60 -19.09
N VAL A 376 -1.73 15.65 -19.06
CA VAL A 376 -2.57 15.77 -20.27
C VAL A 376 -2.58 17.19 -20.83
N ILE A 377 -2.69 18.19 -19.95
CA ILE A 377 -2.72 19.61 -20.32
C ILE A 377 -1.34 20.07 -20.81
N GLY A 378 -0.27 19.53 -20.22
CA GLY A 378 1.09 19.95 -20.51
C GLY A 378 1.42 21.33 -19.90
N LYS A 379 2.51 21.92 -20.35
CA LYS A 379 2.93 23.25 -19.89
C LYS A 379 2.02 24.32 -20.47
N LEU A 380 1.35 25.06 -19.61
CA LEU A 380 0.68 26.30 -19.99
C LEU A 380 1.74 27.38 -20.20
N LYS A 381 1.68 28.05 -21.36
CA LYS A 381 2.60 29.17 -21.68
C LYS A 381 2.18 30.43 -20.98
#